data_34375e476b5d2327039ab8c6071954cc
#
_entry.id   34375e476b5d2327039ab8c6071954cc
#
_cell.length_a   1.000
_cell.length_b   1.000
_cell.length_c   1.000
_cell.angle_alpha   90.00
_cell.angle_beta   90.00
_cell.angle_gamma   90.00
#
_symmetry.space_group_name_H-M   'P 1'
#
loop_
_entity.id
_entity.type
_entity.pdbx_description
1 polymer ?
#
loop_
_entity_poly.entity_id
_entity_poly.type
_entity_poly.pdbx_seq_one_letter_code
_entity_poly.pdbx_strand_id
1 'polypeptide(L)'
;MSRVYKSSSELIGNTPLLEVSNIEKELGLKAKVLVKLEYFNPAGSVKDRIALAMIEAAEKAGKLKPGATIIEATSGNTGIGLASVGTSKGYKVILTMPETMSVERRNILKAYGATIELTEGSKGMKGAIAKAEELAASIEGSFIPAQFDNQANPAVHKATTGPEIWNDTDGEVDIFISGIGTGGTITGVGEFLKEKKPSIKVIAVEPTGSPVLSEGKSGPHKIQGIGAGFIPNTLNTKVYDEIITVENEEAFEYGRLIASREGVLVGISSGAALFAAIKEAKKPENEGKTIVVLLPDSGDRYFSTPLFTE
;
A
#
# COMPACT_ATOMS: atom_id res chain seq x y z
N MET A 1 1.10 29.92 -11.09
CA MET A 1 1.31 28.81 -12.05
C MET A 1 -0.03 28.12 -12.28
N SER A 2 -0.34 27.73 -13.51
CA SER A 2 -1.56 26.97 -13.82
C SER A 2 -1.51 25.59 -13.14
N ARG A 3 -2.60 25.17 -12.50
CA ARG A 3 -2.75 23.84 -11.89
C ARG A 3 -3.58 22.89 -12.78
N VAL A 4 -3.48 23.04 -14.10
CA VAL A 4 -4.18 22.16 -15.06
C VAL A 4 -3.23 21.03 -15.43
N TYR A 5 -3.61 19.81 -15.05
CA TYR A 5 -2.90 18.57 -15.35
C TYR A 5 -3.44 17.96 -16.66
N LYS A 6 -2.58 17.30 -17.41
CA LYS A 6 -2.93 16.68 -18.70
C LYS A 6 -3.21 15.18 -18.60
N SER A 7 -2.79 14.56 -17.51
CA SER A 7 -3.01 13.13 -17.24
C SER A 7 -3.30 12.92 -15.76
N SER A 8 -4.11 11.91 -15.44
CA SER A 8 -4.35 11.49 -14.07
C SER A 8 -3.07 10.99 -13.38
N SER A 9 -2.10 10.48 -14.13
CA SER A 9 -0.81 10.04 -13.59
C SER A 9 0.02 11.19 -13.00
N GLU A 10 -0.17 12.43 -13.46
CA GLU A 10 0.48 13.61 -12.90
C GLU A 10 -0.04 14.01 -11.51
N LEU A 11 -1.20 13.45 -11.11
CA LEU A 11 -1.81 13.66 -9.79
C LEU A 11 -1.31 12.65 -8.74
N ILE A 12 -0.54 11.64 -9.14
CA ILE A 12 -0.05 10.60 -8.22
C ILE A 12 1.07 11.17 -7.36
N GLY A 13 0.99 10.90 -6.06
CA GLY A 13 1.94 11.42 -5.08
C GLY A 13 1.52 12.76 -4.48
N ASN A 14 2.44 13.41 -3.80
CA ASN A 14 2.21 14.65 -3.03
C ASN A 14 0.98 14.55 -2.12
N THR A 15 0.81 13.40 -1.49
CA THR A 15 -0.30 13.13 -0.58
C THR A 15 -0.08 13.84 0.75
N PRO A 16 -1.15 14.31 1.44
CA PRO A 16 -1.00 15.09 2.64
C PRO A 16 -0.59 14.26 3.86
N LEU A 17 0.03 14.94 4.84
CA LEU A 17 0.09 14.51 6.23
C LEU A 17 -1.06 15.17 7.00
N LEU A 18 -1.70 14.39 7.88
CA LEU A 18 -2.71 14.88 8.83
C LEU A 18 -2.27 14.53 10.24
N GLU A 19 -2.29 15.50 11.17
CA GLU A 19 -2.13 15.26 12.60
C GLU A 19 -3.43 14.74 13.20
N VAL A 20 -3.38 13.62 13.93
CA VAL A 20 -4.57 13.01 14.55
C VAL A 20 -4.84 13.63 15.94
N SER A 21 -5.01 14.94 15.96
CA SER A 21 -5.05 15.77 17.18
C SER A 21 -6.22 15.44 18.11
N ASN A 22 -7.36 14.97 17.58
CA ASN A 22 -8.49 14.57 18.43
C ASN A 22 -8.17 13.24 19.15
N ILE A 23 -7.55 12.29 18.45
CA ILE A 23 -7.11 11.01 19.03
C ILE A 23 -6.00 11.25 20.05
N GLU A 24 -5.02 12.10 19.73
CA GLU A 24 -3.94 12.48 20.66
C GLU A 24 -4.50 13.03 21.97
N LYS A 25 -5.44 13.96 21.87
CA LYS A 25 -6.10 14.58 23.04
C LYS A 25 -6.93 13.57 23.83
N GLU A 26 -7.74 12.75 23.15
CA GLU A 26 -8.60 11.74 23.80
C GLU A 26 -7.80 10.70 24.57
N LEU A 27 -6.69 10.25 23.99
CA LEU A 27 -5.83 9.20 24.56
C LEU A 27 -4.68 9.76 25.42
N GLY A 28 -4.56 11.07 25.55
CA GLY A 28 -3.51 11.73 26.32
C GLY A 28 -2.10 11.43 25.80
N LEU A 29 -1.95 11.30 24.48
CA LEU A 29 -0.65 11.03 23.85
C LEU A 29 0.25 12.26 23.99
N LYS A 30 1.54 12.02 24.19
CA LYS A 30 2.55 13.07 24.29
C LYS A 30 3.51 13.10 23.10
N ALA A 31 3.42 12.10 22.23
CA ALA A 31 4.04 12.09 20.91
C ALA A 31 3.06 12.67 19.90
N LYS A 32 3.57 13.36 18.88
CA LYS A 32 2.81 13.80 17.72
C LYS A 32 2.64 12.64 16.75
N VAL A 33 1.41 12.36 16.29
CA VAL A 33 1.11 11.28 15.33
C VAL A 33 0.57 11.88 14.04
N LEU A 34 1.35 11.76 12.97
CA LEU A 34 1.02 12.22 11.63
C LEU A 34 0.67 11.02 10.74
N VAL A 35 -0.46 11.06 10.06
CA VAL A 35 -0.89 10.04 9.13
C VAL A 35 -0.68 10.48 7.69
N LYS A 36 0.06 9.70 6.89
CA LYS A 36 0.26 9.91 5.45
C LYS A 36 -0.92 9.31 4.70
N LEU A 37 -1.79 10.14 4.14
CA LEU A 37 -3.07 9.74 3.57
C LEU A 37 -2.93 9.36 2.08
N GLU A 38 -2.58 8.12 1.79
CA GLU A 38 -2.33 7.64 0.43
C GLU A 38 -3.59 7.47 -0.43
N TYR A 39 -4.79 7.55 0.17
CA TYR A 39 -6.03 7.53 -0.60
C TYR A 39 -6.26 8.82 -1.42
N PHE A 40 -5.49 9.87 -1.21
CA PHE A 40 -5.50 11.06 -2.06
C PHE A 40 -4.89 10.83 -3.45
N ASN A 41 -4.22 9.70 -3.68
CA ASN A 41 -3.89 9.31 -5.05
C ASN A 41 -5.15 9.10 -5.90
N PRO A 42 -5.12 9.33 -7.22
CA PRO A 42 -6.30 9.33 -8.11
C PRO A 42 -7.12 8.04 -8.08
N ALA A 43 -6.46 6.87 -8.01
CA ALA A 43 -7.14 5.58 -7.88
C ALA A 43 -7.31 5.15 -6.41
N GLY A 44 -7.05 6.04 -5.46
CA GLY A 44 -7.39 5.92 -4.04
C GLY A 44 -6.47 5.05 -3.20
N SER A 45 -5.21 4.83 -3.60
CA SER A 45 -4.27 4.08 -2.77
C SER A 45 -2.79 4.36 -3.07
N VAL A 46 -1.94 3.93 -2.13
CA VAL A 46 -0.48 3.92 -2.27
C VAL A 46 0.00 3.15 -3.51
N LYS A 47 -0.81 2.23 -4.03
CA LYS A 47 -0.44 1.38 -5.18
C LYS A 47 -0.45 2.12 -6.51
N ASP A 48 -1.06 3.28 -6.59
CA ASP A 48 -0.99 4.16 -7.77
C ASP A 48 0.47 4.51 -8.09
N ARG A 49 1.26 4.77 -7.03
CA ARG A 49 2.70 5.09 -7.16
C ARG A 49 3.47 3.96 -7.82
N ILE A 50 3.31 2.73 -7.33
CA ILE A 50 4.05 1.58 -7.88
C ILE A 50 3.53 1.19 -9.26
N ALA A 51 2.23 1.34 -9.52
CA ALA A 51 1.65 1.08 -10.84
C ALA A 51 2.29 1.99 -11.90
N LEU A 52 2.36 3.31 -11.62
CA LEU A 52 3.02 4.26 -12.51
C LEU A 52 4.52 3.93 -12.68
N ALA A 53 5.23 3.73 -11.58
CA ALA A 53 6.67 3.48 -11.62
C ALA A 53 7.06 2.20 -12.37
N MET A 54 6.32 1.11 -12.18
CA MET A 54 6.58 -0.16 -12.87
C MET A 54 6.30 -0.05 -14.38
N ILE A 55 5.23 0.67 -14.75
CA ILE A 55 4.90 0.93 -16.17
C ILE A 55 6.00 1.80 -16.80
N GLU A 56 6.36 2.92 -16.20
CA GLU A 56 7.38 3.84 -16.74
C GLU A 56 8.78 3.20 -16.80
N ALA A 57 9.14 2.39 -15.81
CA ALA A 57 10.37 1.63 -15.85
C ALA A 57 10.39 0.62 -17.02
N ALA A 58 9.27 -0.03 -17.31
CA ALA A 58 9.15 -0.95 -18.42
C ALA A 58 9.18 -0.23 -19.78
N GLU A 59 8.52 0.94 -19.90
CA GLU A 59 8.58 1.81 -21.07
C GLU A 59 10.04 2.24 -21.35
N LYS A 60 10.70 2.76 -20.33
CA LYS A 60 12.11 3.21 -20.42
C LYS A 60 13.06 2.08 -20.80
N ALA A 61 12.82 0.88 -20.33
CA ALA A 61 13.61 -0.30 -20.67
C ALA A 61 13.25 -0.92 -22.03
N GLY A 62 12.26 -0.38 -22.77
CA GLY A 62 11.79 -0.92 -24.03
C GLY A 62 11.02 -2.24 -23.91
N LYS A 63 10.66 -2.66 -22.70
CA LYS A 63 9.91 -3.89 -22.41
C LYS A 63 8.40 -3.72 -22.63
N LEU A 64 7.90 -2.51 -22.51
CA LEU A 64 6.49 -2.17 -22.72
C LEU A 64 6.36 -1.15 -23.84
N LYS A 65 5.75 -1.56 -24.96
CA LYS A 65 5.55 -0.70 -26.14
C LYS A 65 4.15 -0.07 -26.10
N PRO A 66 3.95 1.11 -26.72
CA PRO A 66 2.61 1.73 -26.81
C PRO A 66 1.55 0.74 -27.30
N GLY A 67 0.39 0.71 -26.62
CA GLY A 67 -0.73 -0.18 -26.95
C GLY A 67 -0.57 -1.64 -26.55
N ALA A 68 0.53 -2.01 -25.93
CA ALA A 68 0.75 -3.37 -25.41
C ALA A 68 -0.22 -3.75 -24.29
N THR A 69 -0.18 -5.00 -23.87
CA THR A 69 -1.04 -5.53 -22.80
C THR A 69 -0.26 -5.69 -21.50
N ILE A 70 -0.77 -5.11 -20.42
CA ILE A 70 -0.26 -5.30 -19.05
C ILE A 70 -1.09 -6.42 -18.41
N ILE A 71 -0.44 -7.40 -17.81
CA ILE A 71 -1.10 -8.55 -17.17
C ILE A 71 -0.57 -8.69 -15.75
N GLU A 72 -1.45 -8.79 -14.76
CA GLU A 72 -1.03 -9.00 -13.35
C GLU A 72 -2.02 -9.90 -12.60
N ALA A 73 -1.48 -10.77 -11.76
CA ALA A 73 -2.28 -11.60 -10.87
C ALA A 73 -2.55 -10.83 -9.56
N THR A 74 -3.67 -10.13 -9.51
CA THR A 74 -4.04 -9.35 -8.33
C THR A 74 -5.52 -8.97 -8.33
N SER A 75 -6.13 -8.97 -7.16
CA SER A 75 -7.48 -8.45 -6.93
C SER A 75 -7.49 -7.20 -6.05
N GLY A 76 -6.30 -6.76 -5.63
CA GLY A 76 -6.15 -5.66 -4.68
C GLY A 76 -5.88 -4.31 -5.33
N ASN A 77 -5.39 -3.39 -4.51
CA ASN A 77 -5.10 -2.00 -4.91
C ASN A 77 -4.10 -1.89 -6.06
N THR A 78 -3.16 -2.84 -6.18
CA THR A 78 -2.22 -2.86 -7.32
C THR A 78 -2.96 -3.04 -8.65
N GLY A 79 -3.94 -3.92 -8.71
CA GLY A 79 -4.78 -4.08 -9.91
C GLY A 79 -5.55 -2.80 -10.26
N ILE A 80 -6.07 -2.11 -9.25
CA ILE A 80 -6.78 -0.84 -9.43
C ILE A 80 -5.81 0.23 -9.96
N GLY A 81 -4.64 0.37 -9.37
CA GLY A 81 -3.61 1.30 -9.83
C GLY A 81 -3.15 1.01 -11.26
N LEU A 82 -2.88 -0.28 -11.58
CA LEU A 82 -2.50 -0.69 -12.94
C LEU A 82 -3.62 -0.44 -13.96
N ALA A 83 -4.88 -0.71 -13.59
CA ALA A 83 -6.02 -0.43 -14.45
C ALA A 83 -6.15 1.08 -14.72
N SER A 84 -6.08 1.92 -13.68
CA SER A 84 -6.17 3.37 -13.79
C SER A 84 -5.03 3.94 -14.64
N VAL A 85 -3.79 3.67 -14.29
CA VAL A 85 -2.61 4.20 -14.99
C VAL A 85 -2.48 3.61 -16.39
N GLY A 86 -2.66 2.29 -16.52
CA GLY A 86 -2.55 1.60 -17.80
C GLY A 86 -3.55 2.15 -18.82
N THR A 87 -4.82 2.28 -18.42
CA THR A 87 -5.86 2.85 -19.28
C THR A 87 -5.54 4.30 -19.65
N SER A 88 -5.11 5.14 -18.70
CA SER A 88 -4.78 6.54 -18.99
C SER A 88 -3.59 6.71 -19.94
N LYS A 89 -2.71 5.71 -20.01
CA LYS A 89 -1.53 5.66 -20.91
C LYS A 89 -1.83 4.89 -22.23
N GLY A 90 -3.06 4.39 -22.42
CA GLY A 90 -3.48 3.70 -23.63
C GLY A 90 -3.07 2.22 -23.71
N TYR A 91 -2.76 1.59 -22.60
CA TYR A 91 -2.49 0.15 -22.51
C TYR A 91 -3.78 -0.66 -22.31
N LYS A 92 -3.77 -1.89 -22.80
CA LYS A 92 -4.75 -2.90 -22.38
C LYS A 92 -4.32 -3.48 -21.04
N VAL A 93 -5.27 -3.68 -20.12
CA VAL A 93 -4.97 -4.26 -18.81
C VAL A 93 -5.82 -5.50 -18.60
N ILE A 94 -5.17 -6.63 -18.32
CA ILE A 94 -5.80 -7.90 -17.98
C ILE A 94 -5.38 -8.26 -16.55
N LEU A 95 -6.35 -8.48 -15.68
CA LEU A 95 -6.12 -8.86 -14.29
C LEU A 95 -6.69 -10.25 -14.04
N THR A 96 -5.85 -11.13 -13.52
CA THR A 96 -6.27 -12.50 -13.15
C THR A 96 -6.50 -12.58 -11.65
N MET A 97 -7.59 -13.21 -11.25
CA MET A 97 -7.96 -13.35 -9.83
C MET A 97 -8.90 -14.53 -9.60
N PRO A 98 -8.91 -15.11 -8.38
CA PRO A 98 -9.89 -16.12 -8.03
C PRO A 98 -11.33 -15.59 -8.09
N GLU A 99 -12.27 -16.42 -8.52
CA GLU A 99 -13.70 -16.08 -8.60
C GLU A 99 -14.33 -15.73 -7.23
N THR A 100 -13.65 -16.07 -6.13
CA THR A 100 -14.06 -15.74 -4.76
C THR A 100 -13.85 -14.28 -4.39
N MET A 101 -13.20 -13.48 -5.24
CA MET A 101 -12.99 -12.06 -4.98
C MET A 101 -14.27 -11.26 -5.05
N SER A 102 -14.37 -10.20 -4.23
CA SER A 102 -15.58 -9.41 -4.08
C SER A 102 -16.05 -8.77 -5.39
N VAL A 103 -17.36 -8.66 -5.53
CA VAL A 103 -17.99 -8.05 -6.72
C VAL A 103 -17.62 -6.58 -6.84
N GLU A 104 -17.53 -5.87 -5.71
CA GLU A 104 -17.18 -4.46 -5.65
C GLU A 104 -15.81 -4.21 -6.28
N ARG A 105 -14.80 -5.01 -5.93
CA ARG A 105 -13.45 -4.92 -6.53
C ARG A 105 -13.47 -5.18 -8.03
N ARG A 106 -14.21 -6.21 -8.46
CA ARG A 106 -14.38 -6.50 -9.89
C ARG A 106 -15.04 -5.34 -10.64
N ASN A 107 -16.04 -4.69 -10.03
CA ASN A 107 -16.72 -3.57 -10.63
C ASN A 107 -15.80 -2.34 -10.77
N ILE A 108 -14.98 -2.03 -9.78
CA ILE A 108 -13.98 -0.95 -9.87
C ILE A 108 -13.01 -1.19 -11.03
N LEU A 109 -12.48 -2.40 -11.16
CA LEU A 109 -11.55 -2.75 -12.23
C LEU A 109 -12.18 -2.64 -13.62
N LYS A 110 -13.42 -3.13 -13.77
CA LYS A 110 -14.20 -2.99 -15.01
C LYS A 110 -14.49 -1.52 -15.36
N ALA A 111 -14.78 -0.70 -14.35
CA ALA A 111 -15.02 0.73 -14.55
C ALA A 111 -13.79 1.46 -15.12
N TYR A 112 -12.58 1.01 -14.77
CA TYR A 112 -11.33 1.47 -15.39
C TYR A 112 -11.05 0.85 -16.76
N GLY A 113 -11.91 -0.04 -17.27
CA GLY A 113 -11.73 -0.68 -18.57
C GLY A 113 -10.81 -1.91 -18.57
N ALA A 114 -10.43 -2.42 -17.41
CA ALA A 114 -9.63 -3.64 -17.33
C ALA A 114 -10.45 -4.89 -17.67
N THR A 115 -9.85 -5.83 -18.39
CA THR A 115 -10.38 -7.18 -18.57
C THR A 115 -10.06 -8.01 -17.33
N ILE A 116 -11.04 -8.77 -16.84
CA ILE A 116 -10.87 -9.64 -15.67
C ILE A 116 -10.97 -11.09 -16.12
N GLU A 117 -9.93 -11.86 -15.84
CA GLU A 117 -9.88 -13.30 -16.02
C GLU A 117 -10.04 -14.00 -14.67
N LEU A 118 -11.20 -14.62 -14.46
CA LEU A 118 -11.48 -15.34 -13.23
C LEU A 118 -10.90 -16.74 -13.28
N THR A 119 -10.27 -17.14 -12.18
CA THR A 119 -9.73 -18.50 -12.01
C THR A 119 -10.51 -19.24 -10.93
N GLU A 120 -10.42 -20.56 -10.95
CA GLU A 120 -11.09 -21.44 -10.00
C GLU A 120 -10.72 -21.07 -8.56
N GLY A 121 -11.73 -20.84 -7.71
CA GLY A 121 -11.55 -20.37 -6.33
C GLY A 121 -10.68 -21.29 -5.48
N SER A 122 -10.79 -22.61 -5.68
CA SER A 122 -10.00 -23.63 -4.98
C SER A 122 -8.49 -23.50 -5.17
N LYS A 123 -8.05 -22.93 -6.31
CA LYS A 123 -6.63 -22.71 -6.65
C LYS A 123 -6.06 -21.42 -6.05
N GLY A 124 -6.92 -20.55 -5.51
CA GLY A 124 -6.52 -19.28 -4.89
C GLY A 124 -5.60 -18.44 -5.78
N MET A 125 -4.71 -17.66 -5.16
CA MET A 125 -3.76 -16.80 -5.91
C MET A 125 -2.77 -17.59 -6.78
N LYS A 126 -2.43 -18.84 -6.42
CA LYS A 126 -1.55 -19.67 -7.27
C LYS A 126 -2.18 -19.91 -8.65
N GLY A 127 -3.49 -20.16 -8.68
CA GLY A 127 -4.23 -20.32 -9.95
C GLY A 127 -4.25 -19.02 -10.76
N ALA A 128 -4.42 -17.87 -10.10
CA ALA A 128 -4.39 -16.57 -10.75
C ALA A 128 -3.00 -16.26 -11.37
N ILE A 129 -1.92 -16.55 -10.65
CA ILE A 129 -0.55 -16.38 -11.15
C ILE A 129 -0.29 -17.24 -12.37
N ALA A 130 -0.62 -18.54 -12.30
CA ALA A 130 -0.45 -19.44 -13.44
C ALA A 130 -1.25 -18.96 -14.68
N LYS A 131 -2.45 -18.42 -14.49
CA LYS A 131 -3.26 -17.84 -15.57
C LYS A 131 -2.64 -16.58 -16.16
N ALA A 132 -2.05 -15.72 -15.33
CA ALA A 132 -1.34 -14.54 -15.80
C ALA A 132 -0.12 -14.92 -16.67
N GLU A 133 0.65 -15.93 -16.25
CA GLU A 133 1.79 -16.45 -17.00
C GLU A 133 1.36 -17.09 -18.32
N GLU A 134 0.28 -17.89 -18.33
CA GLU A 134 -0.32 -18.48 -19.55
C GLU A 134 -0.70 -17.39 -20.56
N LEU A 135 -1.39 -16.35 -20.09
CA LEU A 135 -1.80 -15.22 -20.94
C LEU A 135 -0.58 -14.46 -21.47
N ALA A 136 0.41 -14.21 -20.62
CA ALA A 136 1.63 -13.53 -21.03
C ALA A 136 2.42 -14.30 -22.09
N ALA A 137 2.43 -15.62 -22.00
CA ALA A 137 3.06 -16.47 -23.02
C ALA A 137 2.30 -16.48 -24.36
N SER A 138 0.98 -16.24 -24.34
CA SER A 138 0.13 -16.25 -25.53
C SER A 138 -0.05 -14.88 -26.20
N ILE A 139 0.17 -13.79 -25.46
CA ILE A 139 0.00 -12.40 -25.94
C ILE A 139 1.37 -11.78 -26.19
N GLU A 140 1.74 -11.68 -27.46
CA GLU A 140 3.03 -11.09 -27.86
C GLU A 140 3.17 -9.66 -27.37
N GLY A 141 4.33 -9.33 -26.80
CA GLY A 141 4.66 -8.01 -26.29
C GLY A 141 3.93 -7.62 -24.99
N SER A 142 3.25 -8.57 -24.34
CA SER A 142 2.66 -8.34 -23.02
C SER A 142 3.72 -8.17 -21.94
N PHE A 143 3.33 -7.53 -20.83
CA PHE A 143 4.20 -7.22 -19.70
C PHE A 143 3.53 -7.60 -18.37
N ILE A 144 4.25 -8.34 -17.53
CA ILE A 144 3.87 -8.61 -16.15
C ILE A 144 4.68 -7.67 -15.23
N PRO A 145 4.04 -6.73 -14.51
CA PRO A 145 4.71 -5.82 -13.57
C PRO A 145 5.43 -6.52 -12.42
N ALA A 146 4.92 -7.64 -11.90
CA ALA A 146 5.50 -8.44 -10.83
C ALA A 146 5.79 -7.64 -9.56
N GLN A 147 4.76 -7.11 -8.91
CA GLN A 147 4.85 -6.17 -7.79
C GLN A 147 5.74 -6.61 -6.62
N PHE A 148 5.91 -7.92 -6.39
CA PHE A 148 6.71 -8.48 -5.30
C PHE A 148 8.21 -8.61 -5.62
N ASP A 149 8.58 -8.45 -6.92
CA ASP A 149 9.94 -8.66 -7.42
C ASP A 149 10.52 -7.41 -8.07
N ASN A 150 9.66 -6.52 -8.58
CA ASN A 150 10.04 -5.35 -9.37
C ASN A 150 10.63 -4.24 -8.50
N GLN A 151 11.91 -3.95 -8.70
CA GLN A 151 12.64 -2.95 -7.92
C GLN A 151 12.20 -1.49 -8.19
N ALA A 152 11.39 -1.23 -9.23
CA ALA A 152 10.73 0.06 -9.40
C ALA A 152 9.75 0.37 -8.27
N ASN A 153 9.24 -0.68 -7.58
CA ASN A 153 8.35 -0.55 -6.43
C ASN A 153 9.05 0.16 -5.25
N PRO A 154 10.10 -0.36 -4.60
CA PRO A 154 10.77 0.38 -3.53
C PRO A 154 11.43 1.68 -4.04
N ALA A 155 11.91 1.71 -5.28
CA ALA A 155 12.57 2.87 -5.85
C ALA A 155 11.66 4.11 -5.92
N VAL A 156 10.38 3.97 -6.29
CA VAL A 156 9.45 5.11 -6.33
C VAL A 156 9.17 5.65 -4.94
N HIS A 157 9.09 4.82 -3.92
CA HIS A 157 8.90 5.26 -2.54
C HIS A 157 10.14 5.99 -2.00
N LYS A 158 11.34 5.55 -2.38
CA LYS A 158 12.58 6.25 -2.06
C LYS A 158 12.67 7.61 -2.76
N ALA A 159 12.18 7.69 -3.99
CA ALA A 159 12.24 8.90 -4.81
C ALA A 159 11.11 9.90 -4.53
N THR A 160 9.97 9.47 -3.97
CA THR A 160 8.78 10.33 -3.80
C THR A 160 8.24 10.32 -2.38
N THR A 161 7.72 9.21 -1.88
CA THR A 161 7.06 9.11 -0.57
C THR A 161 7.98 9.50 0.58
N GLY A 162 9.23 9.03 0.55
CA GLY A 162 10.24 9.38 1.57
C GLY A 162 10.56 10.89 1.59
N PRO A 163 10.92 11.50 0.44
CA PRO A 163 11.09 12.95 0.32
C PRO A 163 9.87 13.78 0.73
N GLU A 164 8.66 13.35 0.36
CA GLU A 164 7.42 14.03 0.79
C GLU A 164 7.31 14.06 2.32
N ILE A 165 7.46 12.90 2.98
CA ILE A 165 7.41 12.82 4.45
C ILE A 165 8.48 13.71 5.09
N TRP A 166 9.71 13.67 4.58
CA TRP A 166 10.81 14.47 5.09
C TRP A 166 10.53 15.97 4.99
N ASN A 167 10.07 16.41 3.82
CA ASN A 167 9.82 17.83 3.57
C ASN A 167 8.60 18.34 4.34
N ASP A 168 7.51 17.54 4.40
CA ASP A 168 6.27 17.91 5.08
C ASP A 168 6.42 17.94 6.62
N THR A 169 7.50 17.32 7.14
CA THR A 169 7.83 17.38 8.58
C THR A 169 9.02 18.29 8.88
N ASP A 170 9.53 19.04 7.90
CA ASP A 170 10.78 19.81 8.03
C ASP A 170 11.97 18.98 8.57
N GLY A 171 11.96 17.65 8.29
CA GLY A 171 12.95 16.70 8.78
C GLY A 171 12.79 16.26 10.24
N GLU A 172 11.71 16.63 10.90
CA GLU A 172 11.48 16.32 12.33
C GLU A 172 10.85 14.95 12.59
N VAL A 173 10.74 14.10 11.59
CA VAL A 173 10.28 12.73 11.77
C VAL A 173 11.28 11.91 12.60
N ASP A 174 10.81 11.23 13.66
CA ASP A 174 11.61 10.38 14.54
C ASP A 174 11.31 8.89 14.36
N ILE A 175 10.04 8.57 14.05
CA ILE A 175 9.58 7.20 13.87
C ILE A 175 8.73 7.12 12.61
N PHE A 176 9.04 6.17 11.72
CA PHE A 176 8.22 5.85 10.55
C PHE A 176 7.62 4.45 10.68
N ILE A 177 6.31 4.33 10.43
CA ILE A 177 5.55 3.08 10.58
C ILE A 177 4.82 2.74 9.29
N SER A 178 4.94 1.50 8.85
CA SER A 178 4.22 1.02 7.65
C SER A 178 3.90 -0.47 7.73
N GLY A 179 2.71 -0.85 7.26
CA GLY A 179 2.32 -2.24 7.05
C GLY A 179 3.09 -2.89 5.89
N ILE A 180 3.39 -4.17 6.02
CA ILE A 180 4.14 -4.94 5.02
C ILE A 180 3.20 -5.76 4.13
N GLY A 181 2.96 -5.27 2.90
CA GLY A 181 2.39 -6.05 1.81
C GLY A 181 3.51 -6.53 0.89
N THR A 182 3.89 -5.71 -0.11
CA THR A 182 5.05 -5.97 -0.97
C THR A 182 6.38 -5.56 -0.30
N GLY A 183 6.34 -4.78 0.76
CA GLY A 183 7.53 -4.25 1.42
C GLY A 183 8.17 -3.03 0.73
N GLY A 184 7.69 -2.65 -0.46
CA GLY A 184 8.28 -1.54 -1.21
C GLY A 184 8.21 -0.20 -0.49
N THR A 185 7.09 0.10 0.16
CA THR A 185 6.90 1.35 0.90
C THR A 185 7.91 1.49 2.03
N ILE A 186 7.97 0.51 2.93
CA ILE A 186 8.88 0.57 4.08
C ILE A 186 10.34 0.56 3.66
N THR A 187 10.67 -0.20 2.60
CA THR A 187 12.02 -0.24 2.04
C THR A 187 12.42 1.13 1.52
N GLY A 188 11.65 1.68 0.57
CA GLY A 188 12.01 2.94 -0.07
C GLY A 188 12.00 4.13 0.88
N VAL A 189 10.94 4.27 1.68
CA VAL A 189 10.84 5.36 2.67
C VAL A 189 11.89 5.20 3.76
N GLY A 190 12.04 4.00 4.32
CA GLY A 190 12.97 3.73 5.41
C GLY A 190 14.44 3.97 4.99
N GLU A 191 14.83 3.52 3.79
CA GLU A 191 16.18 3.80 3.27
C GLU A 191 16.41 5.31 3.11
N PHE A 192 15.46 6.03 2.48
CA PHE A 192 15.60 7.47 2.30
C PHE A 192 15.69 8.21 3.65
N LEU A 193 14.81 7.90 4.59
CA LEU A 193 14.78 8.57 5.87
C LEU A 193 16.05 8.30 6.70
N LYS A 194 16.54 7.04 6.71
CA LYS A 194 17.80 6.68 7.39
C LYS A 194 19.04 7.29 6.72
N GLU A 195 19.03 7.53 5.41
CA GLU A 195 20.08 8.30 4.73
C GLU A 195 20.10 9.77 5.20
N LYS A 196 18.93 10.35 5.50
CA LYS A 196 18.81 11.73 6.00
C LYS A 196 19.14 11.86 7.47
N LYS A 197 18.60 10.94 8.30
CA LYS A 197 18.72 10.94 9.77
C LYS A 197 18.87 9.49 10.24
N PRO A 198 20.11 8.98 10.40
CA PRO A 198 20.36 7.56 10.76
C PRO A 198 19.69 7.09 12.06
N SER A 199 19.30 8.02 12.94
CA SER A 199 18.60 7.72 14.20
C SER A 199 17.09 7.50 14.07
N ILE A 200 16.52 7.67 12.86
CA ILE A 200 15.09 7.42 12.63
C ILE A 200 14.79 5.94 12.87
N LYS A 201 13.79 5.68 13.72
CA LYS A 201 13.27 4.33 13.94
C LYS A 201 12.24 3.97 12.87
N VAL A 202 12.45 2.85 12.22
CA VAL A 202 11.51 2.31 11.20
C VAL A 202 10.83 1.07 11.77
N ILE A 203 9.50 1.06 11.77
CA ILE A 203 8.71 -0.02 12.36
C ILE A 203 7.84 -0.69 11.29
N ALA A 204 8.01 -1.99 11.17
CA ALA A 204 7.20 -2.84 10.31
C ALA A 204 5.93 -3.30 11.05
N VAL A 205 4.81 -3.37 10.31
CA VAL A 205 3.55 -3.92 10.84
C VAL A 205 3.15 -5.15 10.04
N GLU A 206 2.89 -6.26 10.73
CA GLU A 206 2.40 -7.50 10.15
C GLU A 206 1.22 -8.07 10.96
N PRO A 207 0.35 -8.93 10.35
CA PRO A 207 -0.73 -9.56 11.08
C PRO A 207 -0.22 -10.61 12.08
N THR A 208 -0.77 -10.64 13.30
CA THR A 208 -0.47 -11.70 14.29
C THR A 208 -0.81 -13.09 13.76
N GLY A 209 -1.88 -13.20 12.94
CA GLY A 209 -2.25 -14.47 12.30
C GLY A 209 -1.26 -14.95 11.22
N SER A 210 -0.35 -14.09 10.75
CA SER A 210 0.65 -14.41 9.71
C SER A 210 1.98 -13.70 9.98
N PRO A 211 2.67 -14.02 11.11
CA PRO A 211 3.89 -13.36 11.56
C PRO A 211 5.11 -13.87 10.80
N VAL A 212 5.15 -13.65 9.49
CA VAL A 212 6.21 -14.16 8.60
C VAL A 212 7.56 -13.53 8.90
N LEU A 213 7.58 -12.22 9.21
CA LEU A 213 8.83 -11.49 9.43
C LEU A 213 9.38 -11.73 10.82
N SER A 214 8.52 -11.83 11.83
CA SER A 214 8.94 -12.03 13.24
C SER A 214 9.11 -13.49 13.61
N GLU A 215 8.31 -14.42 13.08
CA GLU A 215 8.29 -15.82 13.47
C GLU A 215 8.55 -16.82 12.34
N GLY A 216 8.61 -16.36 11.08
CA GLY A 216 8.76 -17.24 9.90
C GLY A 216 7.54 -18.10 9.60
N LYS A 217 6.36 -17.74 10.12
CA LYS A 217 5.13 -18.52 9.96
C LYS A 217 4.09 -17.74 9.18
N SER A 218 3.49 -18.35 8.16
CA SER A 218 2.32 -17.80 7.46
C SER A 218 1.04 -18.45 7.97
N GLY A 219 -0.06 -17.69 7.98
CA GLY A 219 -1.36 -18.17 8.40
C GLY A 219 -2.50 -17.28 7.91
N PRO A 220 -3.77 -17.65 8.20
CA PRO A 220 -4.92 -16.88 7.81
C PRO A 220 -5.08 -15.63 8.68
N HIS A 221 -5.48 -14.53 8.05
CA HIS A 221 -5.83 -13.27 8.72
C HIS A 221 -6.84 -12.48 7.87
N LYS A 222 -7.45 -11.44 8.46
CA LYS A 222 -8.46 -10.59 7.81
C LYS A 222 -7.93 -9.20 7.43
N ILE A 223 -6.67 -8.88 7.70
CA ILE A 223 -6.06 -7.58 7.42
C ILE A 223 -5.65 -7.54 5.94
N GLN A 224 -6.57 -7.17 5.06
CA GLN A 224 -6.31 -7.09 3.62
C GLN A 224 -5.25 -6.04 3.30
N GLY A 225 -4.35 -6.35 2.35
CA GLY A 225 -3.31 -5.43 1.86
C GLY A 225 -1.93 -5.62 2.46
N ILE A 226 -1.81 -6.34 3.59
CA ILE A 226 -0.54 -6.72 4.22
C ILE A 226 -0.51 -8.23 4.48
N GLY A 227 0.61 -8.77 4.95
CA GLY A 227 0.72 -10.17 5.31
C GLY A 227 0.65 -11.12 4.10
N ALA A 228 1.52 -10.95 3.11
CA ALA A 228 1.53 -11.75 1.87
C ALA A 228 1.78 -13.25 2.07
N GLY A 229 2.21 -13.67 3.27
CA GLY A 229 2.51 -15.07 3.60
C GLY A 229 3.93 -15.53 3.21
N PHE A 230 4.74 -14.63 2.69
CA PHE A 230 6.15 -14.84 2.33
C PHE A 230 6.92 -13.51 2.42
N ILE A 231 8.25 -13.57 2.36
CA ILE A 231 9.12 -12.39 2.34
C ILE A 231 9.30 -11.95 0.87
N PRO A 232 8.79 -10.76 0.47
CA PRO A 232 8.93 -10.26 -0.91
C PRO A 232 10.37 -9.88 -1.26
N ASN A 233 10.76 -10.05 -2.53
CA ASN A 233 12.06 -9.62 -3.02
C ASN A 233 12.24 -8.09 -3.07
N THR A 234 11.14 -7.34 -2.99
CA THR A 234 11.12 -5.88 -2.88
C THR A 234 11.28 -5.37 -1.45
N LEU A 235 11.34 -6.27 -0.46
CA LEU A 235 11.54 -5.93 0.95
C LEU A 235 13.02 -5.99 1.35
N ASN A 236 13.58 -4.87 1.77
CA ASN A 236 14.86 -4.85 2.49
C ASN A 236 14.61 -5.18 3.98
N THR A 237 14.88 -6.41 4.39
CA THR A 237 14.66 -6.87 5.77
C THR A 237 15.60 -6.23 6.81
N LYS A 238 16.55 -5.40 6.38
CA LYS A 238 17.48 -4.66 7.25
C LYS A 238 17.07 -3.22 7.47
N VAL A 239 15.97 -2.76 6.83
CA VAL A 239 15.56 -1.35 6.89
C VAL A 239 14.78 -1.02 8.15
N TYR A 240 14.02 -1.95 8.69
CA TYR A 240 13.23 -1.76 9.91
C TYR A 240 13.99 -2.21 11.17
N ASP A 241 13.69 -1.55 12.27
CA ASP A 241 14.33 -1.74 13.58
C ASP A 241 13.45 -2.58 14.53
N GLU A 242 12.13 -2.56 14.31
CA GLU A 242 11.13 -3.27 15.12
C GLU A 242 10.00 -3.79 14.23
N ILE A 243 9.35 -4.87 14.67
CA ILE A 243 8.14 -5.41 14.06
C ILE A 243 7.03 -5.38 15.12
N ILE A 244 5.87 -4.84 14.75
CA ILE A 244 4.67 -4.89 15.58
C ILE A 244 3.66 -5.79 14.89
N THR A 245 3.23 -6.84 15.59
CA THR A 245 2.11 -7.69 15.16
C THR A 245 0.78 -7.07 15.60
N VAL A 246 -0.25 -7.21 14.75
CA VAL A 246 -1.57 -6.62 14.98
C VAL A 246 -2.65 -7.67 14.75
N GLU A 247 -3.61 -7.75 15.67
CA GLU A 247 -4.78 -8.59 15.56
C GLU A 247 -5.81 -8.01 14.58
N ASN A 248 -6.70 -8.87 14.04
CA ASN A 248 -7.74 -8.41 13.13
C ASN A 248 -8.65 -7.37 13.79
N GLU A 249 -9.03 -7.61 15.02
CA GLU A 249 -9.94 -6.79 15.80
C GLU A 249 -9.34 -5.42 16.12
N GLU A 250 -8.04 -5.36 16.42
CA GLU A 250 -7.30 -4.11 16.61
C GLU A 250 -7.28 -3.27 15.32
N ALA A 251 -7.06 -3.93 14.18
CA ALA A 251 -7.10 -3.25 12.88
C ALA A 251 -8.49 -2.66 12.57
N PHE A 252 -9.56 -3.39 12.90
CA PHE A 252 -10.93 -2.89 12.71
C PHE A 252 -11.26 -1.76 13.68
N GLU A 253 -10.92 -1.89 14.96
CA GLU A 253 -11.15 -0.87 15.99
C GLU A 253 -10.48 0.45 15.62
N TYR A 254 -9.20 0.43 15.26
CA TYR A 254 -8.45 1.65 14.95
C TYR A 254 -8.82 2.25 13.59
N GLY A 255 -9.29 1.44 12.65
CA GLY A 255 -9.90 1.94 11.42
C GLY A 255 -11.23 2.69 11.67
N ARG A 256 -12.05 2.22 12.61
CA ARG A 256 -13.26 2.93 13.05
C ARG A 256 -12.94 4.15 13.93
N LEU A 257 -11.91 4.06 14.76
CA LEU A 257 -11.48 5.16 15.65
C LEU A 257 -11.13 6.41 14.83
N ILE A 258 -10.27 6.29 13.82
CA ILE A 258 -9.89 7.45 13.01
C ILE A 258 -11.09 8.03 12.23
N ALA A 259 -11.99 7.18 11.75
CA ALA A 259 -13.19 7.64 11.06
C ALA A 259 -14.09 8.46 12.00
N SER A 260 -14.30 8.00 13.24
CA SER A 260 -15.19 8.64 14.20
C SER A 260 -14.56 9.85 14.92
N ARG A 261 -13.24 9.97 14.97
CA ARG A 261 -12.55 11.06 15.68
C ARG A 261 -11.97 12.11 14.75
N GLU A 262 -11.41 11.69 13.62
CA GLU A 262 -10.75 12.61 12.68
C GLU A 262 -11.55 12.81 11.39
N GLY A 263 -12.65 12.09 11.20
CA GLY A 263 -13.48 12.18 9.99
C GLY A 263 -12.82 11.58 8.74
N VAL A 264 -11.90 10.63 8.91
CA VAL A 264 -11.10 10.03 7.84
C VAL A 264 -11.43 8.55 7.69
N LEU A 265 -12.07 8.17 6.58
CA LEU A 265 -12.36 6.77 6.25
C LEU A 265 -11.13 6.08 5.64
N VAL A 266 -10.66 5.02 6.29
CA VAL A 266 -9.47 4.28 5.87
C VAL A 266 -9.74 2.77 5.79
N GLY A 267 -8.88 2.05 5.05
CA GLY A 267 -8.97 0.60 4.94
C GLY A 267 -8.42 -0.16 6.17
N ILE A 268 -8.57 -1.48 6.16
CA ILE A 268 -8.22 -2.36 7.29
C ILE A 268 -6.73 -2.26 7.64
N SER A 269 -5.85 -2.30 6.65
CA SER A 269 -4.40 -2.19 6.89
C SER A 269 -3.96 -0.81 7.38
N SER A 270 -4.76 0.22 7.11
CA SER A 270 -4.56 1.55 7.68
C SER A 270 -4.87 1.56 9.18
N GLY A 271 -5.95 0.88 9.59
CA GLY A 271 -6.27 0.69 11.01
C GLY A 271 -5.18 -0.08 11.75
N ALA A 272 -4.63 -1.14 11.14
CA ALA A 272 -3.49 -1.88 11.70
C ALA A 272 -2.26 -1.00 11.89
N ALA A 273 -1.92 -0.18 10.90
CA ALA A 273 -0.78 0.74 10.97
C ALA A 273 -1.00 1.83 12.04
N LEU A 274 -2.23 2.37 12.14
CA LEU A 274 -2.58 3.36 13.16
C LEU A 274 -2.51 2.78 14.58
N PHE A 275 -2.99 1.55 14.79
CA PHE A 275 -2.83 0.85 16.07
C PHE A 275 -1.36 0.81 16.51
N ALA A 276 -0.46 0.41 15.61
CA ALA A 276 0.96 0.37 15.90
C ALA A 276 1.51 1.77 16.23
N ALA A 277 1.09 2.81 15.52
CA ALA A 277 1.51 4.18 15.77
C ALA A 277 1.05 4.68 17.16
N ILE A 278 -0.19 4.41 17.54
CA ILE A 278 -0.71 4.81 18.85
C ILE A 278 -0.05 3.99 19.98
N LYS A 279 0.23 2.71 19.74
CA LYS A 279 1.00 1.88 20.68
C LYS A 279 2.40 2.47 20.94
N GLU A 280 3.10 2.91 19.89
CA GLU A 280 4.37 3.62 20.02
C GLU A 280 4.22 4.98 20.70
N ALA A 281 3.19 5.76 20.36
CA ALA A 281 2.95 7.07 20.95
C ALA A 281 2.65 7.06 22.46
N LYS A 282 2.17 5.93 22.99
CA LYS A 282 1.94 5.71 24.42
C LYS A 282 3.20 5.39 25.21
N LYS A 283 4.31 5.05 24.56
CA LYS A 283 5.57 4.74 25.24
C LYS A 283 6.19 6.02 25.82
N PRO A 284 6.58 6.04 27.12
CA PRO A 284 7.17 7.24 27.75
C PRO A 284 8.43 7.76 27.04
N GLU A 285 9.25 6.87 26.48
CA GLU A 285 10.46 7.21 25.73
C GLU A 285 10.20 7.90 24.40
N ASN A 286 8.94 7.93 23.95
CA ASN A 286 8.53 8.62 22.74
C ASN A 286 7.83 9.97 22.99
N GLU A 287 7.82 10.45 24.25
CA GLU A 287 7.32 11.78 24.58
C GLU A 287 8.07 12.86 23.77
N GLY A 288 7.31 13.74 23.12
CA GLY A 288 7.83 14.84 22.28
C GLY A 288 8.31 14.42 20.88
N LYS A 289 8.28 13.11 20.54
CA LYS A 289 8.68 12.63 19.20
C LYS A 289 7.57 12.79 18.18
N THR A 290 7.96 12.90 16.91
CA THR A 290 7.07 12.90 15.77
C THR A 290 7.05 11.50 15.12
N ILE A 291 5.88 10.89 15.12
CA ILE A 291 5.62 9.57 14.55
C ILE A 291 4.85 9.78 13.24
N VAL A 292 5.37 9.27 12.12
CA VAL A 292 4.68 9.26 10.83
C VAL A 292 4.26 7.84 10.51
N VAL A 293 2.97 7.64 10.26
CA VAL A 293 2.41 6.35 9.85
C VAL A 293 1.72 6.46 8.50
N LEU A 294 2.00 5.52 7.59
CA LEU A 294 1.39 5.50 6.27
C LEU A 294 0.08 4.72 6.30
N LEU A 295 -1.01 5.38 5.87
CA LEU A 295 -2.35 4.81 5.70
C LEU A 295 -2.60 4.55 4.21
N PRO A 296 -2.60 3.26 3.77
CA PRO A 296 -2.48 2.91 2.36
C PRO A 296 -3.65 3.26 1.47
N ASP A 297 -4.89 3.24 1.97
CA ASP A 297 -6.09 3.37 1.14
C ASP A 297 -7.32 3.87 1.91
N SER A 298 -8.41 4.13 1.14
CA SER A 298 -9.72 4.55 1.64
C SER A 298 -10.55 3.39 2.19
N GLY A 299 -11.47 3.69 3.11
CA GLY A 299 -12.46 2.76 3.66
C GLY A 299 -13.55 2.31 2.69
N ASP A 300 -13.77 3.04 1.59
CA ASP A 300 -14.88 2.77 0.64
C ASP A 300 -14.87 1.35 0.06
N ARG A 301 -13.70 0.72 0.02
CA ARG A 301 -13.47 -0.63 -0.52
C ARG A 301 -13.82 -1.74 0.47
N TYR A 302 -14.24 -1.39 1.70
CA TYR A 302 -14.37 -2.31 2.82
C TYR A 302 -15.74 -2.28 3.50
N PHE A 303 -16.76 -1.60 2.92
CA PHE A 303 -18.09 -1.47 3.52
C PHE A 303 -18.79 -2.80 3.77
N SER A 304 -18.48 -3.84 3.01
CA SER A 304 -19.00 -5.20 3.19
C SER A 304 -18.16 -6.08 4.12
N THR A 305 -17.16 -5.51 4.81
CA THR A 305 -16.25 -6.25 5.69
C THR A 305 -16.53 -5.94 7.17
N PRO A 306 -16.01 -6.76 8.13
CA PRO A 306 -16.14 -6.49 9.56
C PRO A 306 -15.58 -5.14 10.04
N LEU A 307 -14.86 -4.40 9.20
CA LEU A 307 -14.46 -3.02 9.50
C LEU A 307 -15.70 -2.13 9.75
N PHE A 308 -16.80 -2.36 9.00
CA PHE A 308 -17.99 -1.50 9.05
C PHE A 308 -19.32 -2.26 9.23
N THR A 309 -19.32 -3.60 9.27
CA THR A 309 -20.56 -4.41 9.30
C THR A 309 -20.90 -4.99 10.68
N GLU A 310 -20.42 -4.43 11.77
CA GLU A 310 -20.87 -4.79 13.13
C GLU A 310 -22.03 -3.94 13.59
#